data_5bcc985800a1b1b3281b12fb5c183d15
#
_entry.id   5bcc985800a1b1b3281b12fb5c183d15
#
_cell.length_a   1.000
_cell.length_b   1.000
_cell.length_c   1.000
_cell.angle_alpha   90.00
_cell.angle_beta   90.00
_cell.angle_gamma   90.00
#
_symmetry.space_group_name_H-M   'P 1'
#
loop_
_entity.id
_entity.type
_entity.pdbx_description
1 polymer ?
#
loop_
_entity_poly.entity_id
_entity_poly.type
_entity_poly.pdbx_seq_one_letter_code
_entity_poly.pdbx_strand_id
1 'polypeptide(L)'
;MAWFTLTKLSLKQMSNMNYTINGLKKVAGYISDNLMLEKHDNIIVGLSGGADSSCLLFLICRLIENGAIPECNVHAIHINHGIRGEEAERDEAASETFAHSLGVDFKSYHIDIPKLSRETGLSEEETGRNVRYECFRAFAVEHSKLTGTYLRKYKIAVAHNANDRAETYIFNLTRGAGLKGLSGIKPVNGDIIRPILCLSRDEIENICHENNISFVTDSTNNEDIYTRNFIRHKIIEPLANINEMAVAHINEAADRAKEAYDYIDGQAKEIFEKCSVVEHDNIGAVKSVVRVMLNFDLKHQPAVIRKSVYSKAVECLAGNAADIYSTRFDAIDELLLNGTTGKIIQLGRGIIARLDYKMLCFEYEKRFADTSENDDCIHFLNDNVRNQIENGEVVELQFDKFALRLYKTEKVIKNENECYTKYFDYDKIKGNLRFRKRHPQDVMIVGVDGSEKKVKKVFIDSKVPQAIRDDIWLLADDKTCLWAVGVRQSVDSFVKDGCPGLCIEWLPLTYKE
;
A
#
# COMPACT_ATOMS: atom_id res chain seq x y z
N MET A 1 53.84 -19.09 36.07
CA MET A 1 54.43 -17.74 36.14
C MET A 1 54.36 -17.10 34.78
N ALA A 2 53.27 -16.36 34.52
CA ALA A 2 53.18 -15.47 33.39
C ALA A 2 52.01 -14.46 33.67
N TRP A 3 52.18 -13.76 34.76
CA TRP A 3 51.43 -12.59 35.12
C TRP A 3 52.40 -11.42 35.20
N PHE A 4 52.10 -10.26 34.71
CA PHE A 4 52.85 -9.00 34.65
C PHE A 4 53.50 -8.69 33.28
N THR A 5 52.70 -8.15 32.38
CA THR A 5 53.08 -6.92 31.66
C THR A 5 51.80 -6.23 31.14
N LEU A 6 50.97 -5.73 32.02
CA LEU A 6 50.05 -4.66 31.75
C LEU A 6 50.83 -3.35 31.94
N THR A 7 51.54 -2.93 30.90
CA THR A 7 52.13 -1.60 30.84
C THR A 7 51.06 -0.55 31.02
N LYS A 8 51.33 0.43 31.86
CA LYS A 8 50.52 1.62 32.16
C LYS A 8 50.01 2.29 30.90
N LEU A 9 48.85 1.88 30.41
CA LEU A 9 48.05 2.67 29.48
C LEU A 9 47.65 3.96 30.22
N SER A 10 47.86 5.12 29.59
CA SER A 10 47.48 6.42 30.18
C SER A 10 45.97 6.42 30.45
N LEU A 11 45.50 7.19 31.46
CA LEU A 11 44.10 7.35 31.77
C LEU A 11 43.24 7.74 30.54
N LYS A 12 43.84 8.44 29.58
CA LYS A 12 43.26 8.79 28.29
C LYS A 12 43.10 7.57 27.35
N GLN A 13 44.00 6.57 27.44
CA GLN A 13 43.89 5.30 26.68
C GLN A 13 42.88 4.34 27.34
N MET A 14 42.74 4.38 28.69
CA MET A 14 41.71 3.61 29.39
C MET A 14 40.30 4.19 29.17
N SER A 15 40.14 5.51 29.00
CA SER A 15 38.86 6.11 28.60
C SER A 15 38.50 5.77 27.15
N ASN A 16 39.48 5.60 26.28
CA ASN A 16 39.27 5.27 24.87
C ASN A 16 38.84 3.82 24.64
N MET A 17 39.32 2.83 25.40
CA MET A 17 38.84 1.42 25.27
C MET A 17 37.35 1.22 25.58
N ASN A 18 36.63 2.26 25.97
CA ASN A 18 35.24 2.18 26.34
C ASN A 18 34.25 2.32 25.18
N TYR A 19 34.58 3.03 24.09
CA TYR A 19 33.65 3.26 23.00
C TYR A 19 33.34 1.98 22.21
N THR A 20 34.35 1.21 21.83
CA THR A 20 34.18 -0.05 21.10
C THR A 20 33.37 -1.06 21.92
N ILE A 21 33.71 -1.26 23.20
CA ILE A 21 32.98 -2.21 24.05
C ILE A 21 31.52 -1.76 24.26
N ASN A 22 31.30 -0.49 24.49
CA ASN A 22 29.95 0.06 24.67
C ASN A 22 29.16 0.01 23.35
N GLY A 23 29.78 0.34 22.22
CA GLY A 23 29.21 0.23 20.89
C GLY A 23 28.78 -1.20 20.55
N LEU A 24 29.64 -2.19 20.79
CA LEU A 24 29.32 -3.61 20.58
C LEU A 24 28.10 -4.03 21.42
N LYS A 25 28.07 -3.70 22.72
CA LYS A 25 26.94 -4.03 23.61
C LYS A 25 25.64 -3.38 23.14
N LYS A 26 25.70 -2.08 22.79
CA LYS A 26 24.55 -1.29 22.35
C LYS A 26 23.98 -1.83 21.03
N VAL A 27 24.84 -2.16 20.07
CA VAL A 27 24.45 -2.70 18.76
C VAL A 27 23.92 -4.12 18.90
N ALA A 28 24.55 -4.98 19.71
CA ALA A 28 24.04 -6.34 19.95
C ALA A 28 22.64 -6.33 20.55
N GLY A 29 22.41 -5.51 21.60
CA GLY A 29 21.08 -5.31 22.19
C GLY A 29 20.08 -4.81 21.15
N TYR A 30 20.46 -3.80 20.36
CA TYR A 30 19.59 -3.21 19.35
C TYR A 30 19.20 -4.19 18.24
N ILE A 31 20.13 -5.05 17.79
CA ILE A 31 19.86 -6.13 16.83
C ILE A 31 18.87 -7.14 17.43
N SER A 32 19.07 -7.54 18.68
CA SER A 32 18.21 -8.49 19.38
C SER A 32 16.80 -7.95 19.61
N ASP A 33 16.69 -6.72 20.15
CA ASP A 33 15.40 -6.09 20.49
C ASP A 33 14.52 -5.86 19.26
N ASN A 34 15.16 -5.62 18.10
CA ASN A 34 14.46 -5.42 16.83
C ASN A 34 14.38 -6.67 15.94
N LEU A 35 14.80 -7.84 16.44
CA LEU A 35 14.75 -9.12 15.70
C LEU A 35 15.35 -9.02 14.29
N MET A 36 16.51 -8.35 14.15
CA MET A 36 17.09 -8.02 12.84
C MET A 36 17.68 -9.22 12.13
N LEU A 37 18.23 -10.19 12.87
CA LEU A 37 19.01 -11.29 12.33
C LEU A 37 18.57 -12.63 12.90
N GLU A 38 18.60 -13.64 12.05
CA GLU A 38 18.45 -15.04 12.40
C GLU A 38 19.74 -15.82 12.08
N LYS A 39 19.88 -16.99 12.69
CA LYS A 39 21.03 -17.87 12.38
C LYS A 39 21.06 -18.24 10.91
N HIS A 40 22.28 -18.17 10.32
CA HIS A 40 22.57 -18.43 8.91
C HIS A 40 21.93 -17.43 7.93
N ASP A 41 21.62 -16.21 8.37
CA ASP A 41 21.33 -15.11 7.47
C ASP A 41 22.58 -14.70 6.69
N ASN A 42 22.39 -14.16 5.48
CA ASN A 42 23.41 -13.53 4.66
C ASN A 42 23.23 -12.01 4.77
N ILE A 43 24.21 -11.34 5.36
CA ILE A 43 24.18 -9.90 5.59
C ILE A 43 24.94 -9.21 4.45
N ILE A 44 24.24 -8.42 3.67
CA ILE A 44 24.83 -7.57 2.63
C ILE A 44 25.06 -6.19 3.25
N VAL A 45 26.30 -5.81 3.48
CA VAL A 45 26.69 -4.49 4.00
C VAL A 45 27.02 -3.56 2.85
N GLY A 46 26.28 -2.45 2.74
CA GLY A 46 26.64 -1.38 1.80
C GLY A 46 27.86 -0.61 2.32
N LEU A 47 29.03 -0.82 1.71
CA LEU A 47 30.30 -0.24 2.12
C LEU A 47 30.68 0.92 1.19
N SER A 48 30.51 2.16 1.66
CA SER A 48 30.83 3.37 0.88
C SER A 48 32.24 3.93 1.13
N GLY A 49 33.01 3.33 2.06
CA GLY A 49 34.30 3.85 2.49
C GLY A 49 34.23 4.95 3.56
N GLY A 50 33.05 5.47 3.86
CA GLY A 50 32.85 6.45 4.94
C GLY A 50 32.80 5.81 6.33
N ALA A 51 32.98 6.62 7.39
CA ALA A 51 33.04 6.18 8.78
C ALA A 51 31.87 5.27 9.19
N ASP A 52 30.63 5.66 8.85
CA ASP A 52 29.44 4.92 9.25
C ASP A 52 29.42 3.49 8.67
N SER A 53 29.70 3.35 7.36
CA SER A 53 29.67 2.05 6.69
C SER A 53 30.83 1.14 7.13
N SER A 54 32.02 1.72 7.35
CA SER A 54 33.18 0.98 7.84
C SER A 54 32.99 0.52 9.29
N CYS A 55 32.45 1.40 10.15
CA CYS A 55 32.09 1.05 11.51
C CYS A 55 31.03 -0.07 11.55
N LEU A 56 29.99 0.02 10.71
CA LEU A 56 28.95 -1.01 10.61
C LEU A 56 29.55 -2.38 10.28
N LEU A 57 30.38 -2.46 9.23
CA LEU A 57 31.02 -3.71 8.81
C LEU A 57 31.88 -4.28 9.94
N PHE A 58 32.73 -3.44 10.55
CA PHE A 58 33.58 -3.83 11.68
C PHE A 58 32.77 -4.39 12.84
N LEU A 59 31.73 -3.66 13.29
CA LEU A 59 30.93 -4.09 14.44
C LEU A 59 30.20 -5.41 14.18
N ILE A 60 29.61 -5.60 12.98
CA ILE A 60 28.95 -6.86 12.63
C ILE A 60 29.94 -8.03 12.68
N CYS A 61 31.13 -7.91 12.08
CA CYS A 61 32.15 -8.96 12.11
C CYS A 61 32.55 -9.29 13.56
N ARG A 62 32.82 -8.28 14.38
CA ARG A 62 33.20 -8.49 15.79
C ARG A 62 32.09 -9.12 16.62
N LEU A 63 30.83 -8.76 16.38
CA LEU A 63 29.68 -9.33 17.09
C LEU A 63 29.44 -10.79 16.71
N ILE A 64 29.68 -11.19 15.46
CA ILE A 64 29.64 -12.60 15.02
C ILE A 64 30.79 -13.38 15.66
N GLU A 65 32.03 -12.87 15.57
CA GLU A 65 33.21 -13.51 16.14
C GLU A 65 33.10 -13.77 17.64
N ASN A 66 32.51 -12.81 18.37
CA ASN A 66 32.32 -12.92 19.82
C ASN A 66 31.06 -13.72 20.21
N GLY A 67 30.26 -14.19 19.25
CA GLY A 67 29.00 -14.91 19.49
C GLY A 67 27.91 -14.05 20.13
N ALA A 68 28.00 -12.71 20.05
CA ALA A 68 27.02 -11.79 20.63
C ALA A 68 25.77 -11.62 19.74
N ILE A 69 25.86 -11.97 18.47
CA ILE A 69 24.74 -12.08 17.52
C ILE A 69 24.76 -13.45 16.84
N PRO A 70 23.67 -13.89 16.20
CA PRO A 70 23.65 -15.16 15.49
C PRO A 70 24.75 -15.28 14.46
N GLU A 71 25.26 -16.51 14.26
CA GLU A 71 26.20 -16.85 13.19
C GLU A 71 25.59 -16.56 11.83
N CYS A 72 26.18 -15.64 11.07
CA CYS A 72 25.72 -15.15 9.77
C CYS A 72 26.91 -15.07 8.79
N ASN A 73 26.62 -15.11 7.48
CA ASN A 73 27.60 -14.80 6.46
C ASN A 73 27.55 -13.30 6.15
N VAL A 74 28.70 -12.66 5.93
CA VAL A 74 28.79 -11.23 5.65
C VAL A 74 29.39 -11.00 4.27
N HIS A 75 28.77 -10.12 3.50
CA HIS A 75 29.22 -9.70 2.17
C HIS A 75 29.27 -8.19 2.12
N ALA A 76 30.38 -7.60 1.71
CA ALA A 76 30.55 -6.16 1.53
C ALA A 76 30.30 -5.79 0.06
N ILE A 77 29.42 -4.82 -0.18
CA ILE A 77 29.13 -4.35 -1.52
C ILE A 77 29.40 -2.84 -1.60
N HIS A 78 30.26 -2.46 -2.54
CA HIS A 78 30.54 -1.08 -2.89
C HIS A 78 29.83 -0.69 -4.19
N ILE A 79 29.41 0.58 -4.28
CA ILE A 79 28.84 1.11 -5.50
C ILE A 79 29.59 2.36 -5.88
N ASN A 80 30.32 2.26 -6.97
CA ASN A 80 31.01 3.37 -7.60
C ASN A 80 30.02 4.10 -8.52
N HIS A 81 29.70 5.33 -8.14
CA HIS A 81 28.68 6.15 -8.81
C HIS A 81 29.17 6.84 -10.10
N GLY A 82 30.46 6.69 -10.46
CA GLY A 82 31.05 7.28 -11.66
C GLY A 82 31.19 8.82 -11.62
N ILE A 83 30.98 9.45 -10.45
CA ILE A 83 30.90 10.91 -10.34
C ILE A 83 32.31 11.53 -10.13
N ARG A 84 33.24 10.83 -9.47
CA ARG A 84 34.48 11.42 -8.94
C ARG A 84 35.79 10.90 -9.59
N GLY A 85 35.72 10.13 -10.68
CA GLY A 85 36.89 9.61 -11.38
C GLY A 85 37.89 8.89 -10.44
N GLU A 86 39.17 9.34 -10.41
CA GLU A 86 40.23 8.71 -9.62
C GLU A 86 40.01 8.67 -8.11
N GLU A 87 39.20 9.57 -7.54
CA GLU A 87 38.85 9.52 -6.12
C GLU A 87 37.95 8.33 -5.81
N ALA A 88 36.97 8.06 -6.69
CA ALA A 88 36.06 6.92 -6.53
C ALA A 88 36.81 5.58 -6.64
N GLU A 89 37.82 5.49 -7.49
CA GLU A 89 38.68 4.29 -7.60
C GLU A 89 39.52 4.06 -6.33
N ARG A 90 40.04 5.13 -5.74
CA ARG A 90 40.78 5.04 -4.46
C ARG A 90 39.88 4.62 -3.31
N ASP A 91 38.65 5.15 -3.24
CA ASP A 91 37.68 4.82 -2.21
C ASP A 91 37.24 3.35 -2.33
N GLU A 92 37.07 2.86 -3.56
CA GLU A 92 36.78 1.46 -3.86
C GLU A 92 37.92 0.54 -3.40
N ALA A 93 39.17 0.84 -3.79
CA ALA A 93 40.32 0.05 -3.40
C ALA A 93 40.55 0.04 -1.87
N ALA A 94 40.33 1.16 -1.20
CA ALA A 94 40.37 1.25 0.26
C ALA A 94 39.28 0.41 0.92
N SER A 95 38.08 0.45 0.39
CA SER A 95 36.93 -0.35 0.85
C SER A 95 37.18 -1.85 0.68
N GLU A 96 37.71 -2.27 -0.46
CA GLU A 96 38.10 -3.66 -0.73
C GLU A 96 39.15 -4.15 0.25
N THR A 97 40.24 -3.37 0.42
CA THR A 97 41.32 -3.70 1.36
C THR A 97 40.78 -3.85 2.78
N PHE A 98 39.90 -2.96 3.19
CA PHE A 98 39.27 -3.01 4.52
C PHE A 98 38.36 -4.25 4.69
N ALA A 99 37.52 -4.57 3.72
CA ALA A 99 36.67 -5.77 3.77
C ALA A 99 37.52 -7.04 3.87
N HIS A 100 38.56 -7.17 3.03
CA HIS A 100 39.45 -8.32 3.07
C HIS A 100 40.24 -8.43 4.39
N SER A 101 40.59 -7.31 5.03
CA SER A 101 41.24 -7.32 6.35
C SER A 101 40.36 -7.90 7.46
N LEU A 102 39.05 -7.90 7.26
CA LEU A 102 38.04 -8.50 8.15
C LEU A 102 37.61 -9.90 7.69
N GLY A 103 38.24 -10.46 6.63
CA GLY A 103 37.85 -11.76 6.08
C GLY A 103 36.50 -11.79 5.37
N VAL A 104 36.04 -10.64 4.88
CA VAL A 104 34.73 -10.47 4.23
C VAL A 104 34.89 -10.39 2.72
N ASP A 105 34.03 -11.13 2.00
CA ASP A 105 33.94 -11.06 0.54
C ASP A 105 33.50 -9.67 0.08
N PHE A 106 34.17 -9.13 -0.94
CA PHE A 106 33.90 -7.82 -1.49
C PHE A 106 33.44 -7.91 -2.96
N LYS A 107 32.42 -7.13 -3.31
CA LYS A 107 31.98 -6.94 -4.69
C LYS A 107 31.69 -5.48 -4.96
N SER A 108 32.15 -4.95 -6.10
CA SER A 108 31.82 -3.60 -6.53
C SER A 108 30.94 -3.58 -7.77
N TYR A 109 30.15 -2.51 -7.89
CA TYR A 109 29.33 -2.19 -9.05
C TYR A 109 29.65 -0.78 -9.52
N HIS A 110 29.90 -0.62 -10.84
CA HIS A 110 30.18 0.66 -11.47
C HIS A 110 28.95 1.14 -12.24
N ILE A 111 28.36 2.28 -11.85
CA ILE A 111 27.13 2.78 -12.43
C ILE A 111 27.22 4.30 -12.61
N ASP A 112 26.95 4.77 -13.82
CA ASP A 112 26.88 6.20 -14.16
C ASP A 112 25.55 6.80 -13.69
N ILE A 113 25.53 7.26 -12.43
CA ILE A 113 24.34 7.87 -11.81
C ILE A 113 23.91 9.16 -12.51
N PRO A 114 24.80 10.10 -12.90
CA PRO A 114 24.41 11.30 -13.63
C PRO A 114 23.69 11.00 -14.96
N LYS A 115 24.11 9.97 -15.67
CA LYS A 115 23.45 9.54 -16.91
C LYS A 115 22.05 8.98 -16.59
N LEU A 116 21.94 8.08 -15.64
CA LEU A 116 20.69 7.43 -15.26
C LEU A 116 19.68 8.44 -14.67
N SER A 117 20.12 9.42 -13.89
CA SER A 117 19.30 10.53 -13.38
C SER A 117 18.65 11.33 -14.52
N ARG A 118 19.42 11.63 -15.57
CA ARG A 118 18.88 12.32 -16.78
C ARG A 118 17.86 11.48 -17.55
N GLU A 119 18.08 10.17 -17.61
CA GLU A 119 17.16 9.25 -18.30
C GLU A 119 15.85 9.04 -17.54
N THR A 120 15.92 8.99 -16.22
CA THR A 120 14.75 8.73 -15.35
C THR A 120 14.00 10.00 -14.93
N GLY A 121 14.64 11.17 -15.01
CA GLY A 121 14.10 12.44 -14.52
C GLY A 121 14.07 12.57 -12.99
N LEU A 122 14.70 11.65 -12.27
CA LEU A 122 14.85 11.70 -10.81
C LEU A 122 16.10 12.49 -10.42
N SER A 123 16.18 12.96 -9.17
CA SER A 123 17.41 13.55 -8.65
C SER A 123 18.53 12.52 -8.58
N GLU A 124 19.81 12.97 -8.64
CA GLU A 124 20.97 12.07 -8.51
C GLU A 124 20.98 11.32 -7.17
N GLU A 125 20.54 11.98 -6.07
CA GLU A 125 20.43 11.34 -4.76
C GLU A 125 19.40 10.20 -4.77
N GLU A 126 18.23 10.44 -5.34
CA GLU A 126 17.15 9.44 -5.43
C GLU A 126 17.53 8.30 -6.38
N THR A 127 18.13 8.63 -7.53
CA THR A 127 18.64 7.65 -8.49
C THR A 127 19.71 6.78 -7.85
N GLY A 128 20.71 7.38 -7.19
CA GLY A 128 21.78 6.66 -6.49
C GLY A 128 21.25 5.78 -5.35
N ARG A 129 20.23 6.24 -4.66
CA ARG A 129 19.54 5.44 -3.63
C ARG A 129 18.85 4.23 -4.23
N ASN A 130 18.06 4.40 -5.29
CA ASN A 130 17.33 3.31 -5.94
C ASN A 130 18.28 2.24 -6.49
N VAL A 131 19.29 2.68 -7.25
CA VAL A 131 20.34 1.82 -7.82
C VAL A 131 21.06 1.02 -6.74
N ARG A 132 21.36 1.63 -5.60
CA ARG A 132 22.02 0.95 -4.47
C ARG A 132 21.22 -0.26 -4.00
N TYR A 133 19.92 -0.09 -3.77
CA TYR A 133 19.09 -1.20 -3.33
C TYR A 133 18.87 -2.25 -4.43
N GLU A 134 18.79 -1.83 -5.69
CA GLU A 134 18.71 -2.74 -6.83
C GLU A 134 19.96 -3.62 -6.92
N CYS A 135 21.16 -3.06 -6.79
CA CYS A 135 22.41 -3.80 -6.78
C CYS A 135 22.48 -4.80 -5.62
N PHE A 136 22.08 -4.38 -4.42
CA PHE A 136 22.07 -5.29 -3.26
C PHE A 136 21.12 -6.46 -3.46
N ARG A 137 19.94 -6.22 -4.00
CA ARG A 137 18.96 -7.28 -4.30
C ARG A 137 19.39 -8.15 -5.47
N ALA A 138 20.00 -7.57 -6.49
CA ALA A 138 20.57 -8.33 -7.60
C ALA A 138 21.67 -9.31 -7.13
N PHE A 139 22.56 -8.85 -6.24
CA PHE A 139 23.53 -9.71 -5.60
C PHE A 139 22.86 -10.82 -4.80
N ALA A 140 21.86 -10.52 -3.98
CA ALA A 140 21.13 -11.54 -3.22
C ALA A 140 20.52 -12.61 -4.12
N VAL A 141 19.93 -12.22 -5.26
CA VAL A 141 19.35 -13.16 -6.24
C VAL A 141 20.43 -14.02 -6.88
N GLU A 142 21.55 -13.42 -7.31
CA GLU A 142 22.67 -14.13 -7.93
C GLU A 142 23.28 -15.15 -6.96
N HIS A 143 23.63 -14.69 -5.76
CA HIS A 143 24.25 -15.52 -4.72
C HIS A 143 23.30 -16.63 -4.21
N SER A 144 22.01 -16.34 -4.13
CA SER A 144 20.96 -17.31 -3.78
C SER A 144 20.91 -18.48 -4.78
N LYS A 145 21.04 -18.19 -6.09
CA LYS A 145 21.07 -19.22 -7.14
C LYS A 145 22.33 -20.08 -7.06
N LEU A 146 23.47 -19.48 -6.71
CA LEU A 146 24.74 -20.19 -6.61
C LEU A 146 24.82 -21.09 -5.37
N THR A 147 24.28 -20.64 -4.24
CA THR A 147 24.38 -21.33 -2.95
C THR A 147 23.17 -22.17 -2.58
N GLY A 148 22.06 -22.01 -3.29
CA GLY A 148 20.77 -22.65 -2.94
C GLY A 148 20.09 -22.02 -1.71
N THR A 149 20.58 -20.88 -1.21
CA THR A 149 20.04 -20.21 -0.03
C THR A 149 18.76 -19.44 -0.39
N TYR A 150 17.72 -19.52 0.45
CA TYR A 150 16.46 -18.80 0.22
C TYR A 150 16.66 -17.28 0.33
N LEU A 151 16.03 -16.50 -0.58
CA LEU A 151 16.10 -15.02 -0.59
C LEU A 151 15.69 -14.37 0.73
N ARG A 152 14.75 -14.95 1.48
CA ARG A 152 14.32 -14.46 2.80
C ARG A 152 15.47 -14.43 3.85
N LYS A 153 16.55 -15.18 3.60
CA LYS A 153 17.75 -15.23 4.44
C LYS A 153 18.77 -14.15 4.10
N TYR A 154 18.45 -13.24 3.17
CA TYR A 154 19.29 -12.08 2.87
C TYR A 154 18.78 -10.85 3.59
N LYS A 155 19.69 -10.16 4.27
CA LYS A 155 19.45 -8.89 4.96
C LYS A 155 20.40 -7.83 4.42
N ILE A 156 19.86 -6.68 4.07
CA ILE A 156 20.62 -5.52 3.58
C ILE A 156 20.89 -4.61 4.77
N ALA A 157 22.12 -4.57 5.25
CA ALA A 157 22.54 -3.72 6.35
C ALA A 157 23.05 -2.37 5.81
N VAL A 158 22.38 -1.30 6.22
CA VAL A 158 22.73 0.08 5.84
C VAL A 158 23.12 0.90 7.06
N ALA A 159 24.10 1.75 6.89
CA ALA A 159 24.79 2.47 7.95
C ALA A 159 24.11 3.78 8.37
N HIS A 160 22.78 3.82 8.46
CA HIS A 160 22.10 4.95 9.07
C HIS A 160 22.37 4.97 10.58
N ASN A 161 22.62 6.15 11.13
CA ASN A 161 22.95 6.37 12.52
C ASN A 161 21.89 7.21 13.25
N ALA A 162 22.09 7.51 14.54
CA ALA A 162 21.16 8.27 15.37
C ALA A 162 20.98 9.72 14.90
N ASN A 163 22.02 10.33 14.32
CA ASN A 163 21.93 11.69 13.78
C ASN A 163 21.06 11.73 12.52
N ASP A 164 21.19 10.73 11.60
CA ASP A 164 20.33 10.61 10.41
C ASP A 164 18.84 10.48 10.82
N ARG A 165 18.57 9.75 11.91
CA ARG A 165 17.21 9.60 12.43
C ARG A 165 16.67 10.93 12.97
N ALA A 166 17.49 11.69 13.72
CA ALA A 166 17.12 13.01 14.20
C ALA A 166 16.89 14.00 13.06
N GLU A 167 17.77 14.00 12.04
CA GLU A 167 17.59 14.80 10.82
C GLU A 167 16.26 14.49 10.13
N THR A 168 15.94 13.21 9.98
CA THR A 168 14.68 12.77 9.38
C THR A 168 13.47 13.17 10.20
N TYR A 169 13.55 13.09 11.53
CA TYR A 169 12.49 13.54 12.42
C TYR A 169 12.20 15.04 12.23
N ILE A 170 13.24 15.88 12.28
CA ILE A 170 13.12 17.33 12.07
C ILE A 170 12.57 17.63 10.68
N PHE A 171 13.10 16.98 9.63
CA PHE A 171 12.61 17.15 8.27
C PHE A 171 11.12 16.84 8.14
N ASN A 172 10.67 15.73 8.73
CA ASN A 172 9.27 15.34 8.69
C ASN A 172 8.39 16.28 9.52
N LEU A 173 8.89 16.77 10.66
CA LEU A 173 8.21 17.74 11.50
C LEU A 173 7.94 19.05 10.73
N THR A 174 8.94 19.57 10.01
CA THR A 174 8.79 20.80 9.20
C THR A 174 7.80 20.66 8.06
N ARG A 175 7.53 19.42 7.61
CA ARG A 175 6.53 19.11 6.58
C ARG A 175 5.14 18.81 7.14
N GLY A 176 4.95 18.91 8.46
CA GLY A 176 3.67 18.62 9.11
C GLY A 176 3.31 17.13 9.12
N ALA A 177 4.29 16.25 9.16
CA ALA A 177 4.05 14.82 9.19
C ALA A 177 3.33 14.40 10.48
N GLY A 178 2.37 13.46 10.37
CA GLY A 178 1.73 12.81 11.52
C GLY A 178 2.64 11.79 12.20
N LEU A 179 2.12 11.06 13.20
CA LEU A 179 2.87 10.10 14.02
C LEU A 179 3.67 9.08 13.18
N LYS A 180 3.09 8.56 12.07
CA LYS A 180 3.79 7.64 11.16
C LYS A 180 5.08 8.25 10.58
N GLY A 181 5.03 9.50 10.15
CA GLY A 181 6.20 10.20 9.63
C GLY A 181 7.19 10.59 10.73
N LEU A 182 6.70 11.03 11.88
CA LEU A 182 7.52 11.37 13.04
C LEU A 182 8.22 10.17 13.67
N SER A 183 7.76 8.95 13.47
CA SER A 183 8.49 7.74 13.89
C SER A 183 9.86 7.59 13.21
N GLY A 184 10.13 8.41 12.17
CA GLY A 184 11.44 8.52 11.53
C GLY A 184 11.91 7.26 10.80
N ILE A 185 13.22 7.05 10.83
CA ILE A 185 13.86 5.88 10.20
C ILE A 185 13.60 4.64 11.05
N LYS A 186 13.02 3.59 10.42
CA LYS A 186 12.75 2.31 11.11
C LYS A 186 14.02 1.46 11.24
N PRO A 187 14.20 0.75 12.36
CA PRO A 187 15.29 -0.23 12.54
C PRO A 187 15.29 -1.32 11.45
N VAL A 188 14.09 -1.82 11.15
CA VAL A 188 13.85 -2.85 10.13
C VAL A 188 12.77 -2.37 9.16
N ASN A 189 13.00 -2.60 7.86
CA ASN A 189 12.02 -2.32 6.81
C ASN A 189 12.12 -3.39 5.71
N GLY A 190 11.35 -4.47 5.85
CA GLY A 190 11.43 -5.64 4.98
C GLY A 190 12.80 -6.33 5.10
N ASP A 191 13.54 -6.34 4.00
CA ASP A 191 14.90 -6.90 3.90
C ASP A 191 16.00 -5.97 4.42
N ILE A 192 15.66 -4.72 4.70
CA ILE A 192 16.62 -3.68 5.12
C ILE A 192 16.71 -3.61 6.65
N ILE A 193 17.92 -3.72 7.19
CA ILE A 193 18.22 -3.56 8.62
C ILE A 193 19.19 -2.40 8.85
N ARG A 194 19.16 -1.79 10.04
CA ARG A 194 19.98 -0.63 10.41
C ARG A 194 20.61 -0.83 11.79
N PRO A 195 21.63 -1.68 11.88
CA PRO A 195 22.18 -2.11 13.17
C PRO A 195 22.78 -0.98 13.99
N ILE A 196 23.35 0.06 13.36
CA ILE A 196 24.00 1.18 14.04
C ILE A 196 23.08 2.42 14.18
N LEU A 197 21.76 2.29 13.94
CA LEU A 197 20.81 3.39 14.12
C LEU A 197 20.73 3.88 15.58
N CYS A 198 21.21 3.07 16.52
CA CYS A 198 21.33 3.41 17.93
C CYS A 198 22.60 4.19 18.28
N LEU A 199 23.60 4.27 17.41
CA LEU A 199 24.86 4.98 17.66
C LEU A 199 24.82 6.41 17.15
N SER A 200 25.39 7.36 17.90
CA SER A 200 25.63 8.71 17.43
C SER A 200 26.83 8.77 16.48
N ARG A 201 26.93 9.83 15.72
CA ARG A 201 28.08 10.10 14.83
C ARG A 201 29.40 10.11 15.61
N ASP A 202 29.43 10.76 16.78
CA ASP A 202 30.60 10.83 17.63
C ASP A 202 31.02 9.43 18.17
N GLU A 203 30.06 8.60 18.58
CA GLU A 203 30.34 7.22 18.98
C GLU A 203 30.97 6.43 17.82
N ILE A 204 30.46 6.57 16.60
CA ILE A 204 30.98 5.90 15.41
C ILE A 204 32.40 6.32 15.09
N GLU A 205 32.68 7.63 15.06
CA GLU A 205 34.01 8.16 14.78
C GLU A 205 35.03 7.74 15.85
N ASN A 206 34.63 7.77 17.12
CA ASN A 206 35.48 7.28 18.20
C ASN A 206 35.78 5.78 18.07
N ILE A 207 34.80 4.94 17.73
CA ILE A 207 35.02 3.51 17.46
C ILE A 207 36.01 3.33 16.30
N CYS A 208 35.86 4.09 15.22
CA CYS A 208 36.80 4.02 14.09
C CYS A 208 38.23 4.40 14.51
N HIS A 209 38.38 5.47 15.29
CA HIS A 209 39.68 5.93 15.79
C HIS A 209 40.36 4.93 16.73
N GLU A 210 39.59 4.34 17.68
CA GLU A 210 40.10 3.33 18.60
C GLU A 210 40.63 2.08 17.88
N ASN A 211 40.05 1.72 16.75
CA ASN A 211 40.38 0.51 16.00
C ASN A 211 41.26 0.79 14.76
N ASN A 212 41.77 2.03 14.62
CA ASN A 212 42.57 2.45 13.46
C ASN A 212 41.86 2.17 12.12
N ILE A 213 40.56 2.31 12.07
CA ILE A 213 39.79 2.19 10.83
C ILE A 213 39.94 3.50 10.05
N SER A 214 40.61 3.42 8.91
CA SER A 214 40.69 4.55 8.00
C SER A 214 39.36 4.71 7.25
N PHE A 215 38.88 5.93 7.13
CA PHE A 215 37.69 6.25 6.38
C PHE A 215 37.83 7.55 5.59
N VAL A 216 37.10 7.65 4.51
CA VAL A 216 37.09 8.82 3.64
C VAL A 216 36.04 9.79 4.13
N THR A 217 36.37 11.08 4.21
CA THR A 217 35.41 12.15 4.48
C THR A 217 35.00 12.75 3.15
N ASP A 218 33.73 12.61 2.80
CA ASP A 218 33.15 13.16 1.58
C ASP A 218 33.14 14.69 1.62
N SER A 219 33.79 15.35 0.65
CA SER A 219 33.85 16.80 0.54
C SER A 219 32.47 17.47 0.36
N THR A 220 31.52 16.75 -0.25
CA THR A 220 30.13 17.23 -0.47
C THR A 220 29.30 17.32 0.83
N ASN A 221 29.77 16.73 1.92
CA ASN A 221 29.10 16.84 3.23
C ASN A 221 29.08 18.26 3.77
N ASN A 222 29.92 19.14 3.27
CA ASN A 222 30.02 20.56 3.70
C ASN A 222 29.12 21.50 2.89
N GLU A 223 28.39 21.01 1.89
CA GLU A 223 27.54 21.85 1.06
C GLU A 223 26.11 21.94 1.61
N ASP A 224 25.72 23.13 2.13
CA ASP A 224 24.36 23.39 2.66
C ASP A 224 23.25 23.43 1.56
N ILE A 225 23.56 23.12 0.32
CA ILE A 225 22.63 23.10 -0.81
C ILE A 225 21.56 22.01 -0.62
N TYR A 226 21.93 20.93 0.03
CA TYR A 226 21.03 19.81 0.30
C TYR A 226 20.28 20.02 1.62
N THR A 227 18.96 19.83 1.62
CA THR A 227 18.09 20.04 2.80
C THR A 227 18.58 19.29 4.04
N ARG A 228 19.16 18.10 3.90
CA ARG A 228 19.70 17.34 5.03
C ARG A 228 20.93 17.98 5.64
N ASN A 229 21.87 18.44 4.81
CA ASN A 229 23.07 19.16 5.30
C ASN A 229 22.65 20.46 6.02
N PHE A 230 21.68 21.18 5.47
CA PHE A 230 21.11 22.35 6.16
C PHE A 230 20.54 21.99 7.54
N ILE A 231 19.75 20.93 7.65
CA ILE A 231 19.19 20.47 8.94
C ILE A 231 20.32 20.08 9.90
N ARG A 232 21.33 19.37 9.43
CA ARG A 232 22.50 18.98 10.23
C ARG A 232 23.21 20.19 10.81
N HIS A 233 23.68 21.10 9.97
CA HIS A 233 24.55 22.21 10.38
C HIS A 233 23.79 23.41 10.98
N LYS A 234 22.57 23.70 10.49
CA LYS A 234 21.83 24.90 10.93
C LYS A 234 20.76 24.62 11.99
N ILE A 235 20.43 23.34 12.23
CA ILE A 235 19.38 23.00 13.21
C ILE A 235 19.93 22.04 14.26
N ILE A 236 20.44 20.87 13.89
CA ILE A 236 20.86 19.84 14.86
C ILE A 236 22.07 20.29 15.67
N GLU A 237 23.13 20.81 15.03
CA GLU A 237 24.32 21.32 15.73
C GLU A 237 24.00 22.48 16.71
N PRO A 238 23.21 23.52 16.35
CA PRO A 238 22.79 24.51 17.31
C PRO A 238 21.95 23.95 18.46
N LEU A 239 21.09 22.96 18.23
CA LEU A 239 20.36 22.27 19.30
C LEU A 239 21.29 21.50 20.23
N ALA A 240 22.33 20.86 19.71
CA ALA A 240 23.35 20.18 20.50
C ALA A 240 24.16 21.17 21.37
N ASN A 241 24.41 22.40 20.89
CA ASN A 241 25.04 23.45 21.69
C ASN A 241 24.16 23.92 22.85
N ILE A 242 22.83 23.79 22.75
CA ILE A 242 21.90 24.09 23.85
C ILE A 242 21.85 22.90 24.84
N ASN A 243 21.85 21.69 24.31
CA ASN A 243 21.82 20.46 25.11
C ASN A 243 22.55 19.33 24.35
N GLU A 244 23.66 18.85 24.90
CA GLU A 244 24.47 17.77 24.34
C GLU A 244 23.65 16.50 24.05
N MET A 245 22.56 16.28 24.78
CA MET A 245 21.64 15.14 24.58
C MET A 245 20.54 15.40 23.54
N ALA A 246 20.57 16.51 22.79
CA ALA A 246 19.50 16.89 21.88
C ALA A 246 19.17 15.80 20.85
N VAL A 247 20.17 15.17 20.22
CA VAL A 247 19.99 14.05 19.28
C VAL A 247 19.31 12.87 19.96
N ALA A 248 19.73 12.52 21.17
CA ALA A 248 19.12 11.42 21.93
C ALA A 248 17.64 11.73 22.27
N HIS A 249 17.34 12.93 22.76
CA HIS A 249 15.98 13.34 23.10
C HIS A 249 15.06 13.41 21.87
N ILE A 250 15.55 13.83 20.70
CA ILE A 250 14.79 13.80 19.45
C ILE A 250 14.47 12.36 19.07
N ASN A 251 15.44 11.45 19.21
CA ASN A 251 15.22 10.02 18.91
C ASN A 251 14.24 9.37 19.90
N GLU A 252 14.29 9.71 21.18
CA GLU A 252 13.27 9.28 22.15
C GLU A 252 11.87 9.80 21.80
N ALA A 253 11.76 11.05 21.34
CA ALA A 253 10.48 11.58 20.86
C ALA A 253 9.97 10.81 19.64
N ALA A 254 10.87 10.41 18.72
CA ALA A 254 10.53 9.55 17.59
C ALA A 254 10.07 8.15 18.03
N ASP A 255 10.69 7.57 19.08
CA ASP A 255 10.26 6.27 19.64
C ASP A 255 8.87 6.36 20.26
N ARG A 256 8.60 7.41 21.04
CA ARG A 256 7.26 7.66 21.60
C ARG A 256 6.20 7.85 20.52
N ALA A 257 6.55 8.59 19.44
CA ALA A 257 5.66 8.74 18.29
C ALA A 257 5.38 7.40 17.59
N LYS A 258 6.40 6.54 17.50
CA LYS A 258 6.28 5.19 16.95
C LYS A 258 5.36 4.31 17.81
N GLU A 259 5.57 4.27 19.13
CA GLU A 259 4.75 3.50 20.06
C GLU A 259 3.27 3.91 19.98
N ALA A 260 3.01 5.21 19.97
CA ALA A 260 1.66 5.74 19.82
C ALA A 260 1.04 5.37 18.45
N TYR A 261 1.83 5.47 17.39
CA TYR A 261 1.41 5.06 16.04
C TYR A 261 1.09 3.57 15.98
N ASP A 262 1.98 2.72 16.49
CA ASP A 262 1.83 1.26 16.44
C ASP A 262 0.57 0.80 17.21
N TYR A 263 0.28 1.43 18.36
CA TYR A 263 -0.96 1.18 19.11
C TYR A 263 -2.21 1.57 18.31
N ILE A 264 -2.22 2.79 17.75
CA ILE A 264 -3.34 3.29 16.93
C ILE A 264 -3.52 2.44 15.68
N ASP A 265 -2.43 2.07 15.02
CA ASP A 265 -2.45 1.25 13.80
C ASP A 265 -2.97 -0.16 14.07
N GLY A 266 -2.57 -0.76 15.21
CA GLY A 266 -3.08 -2.06 15.67
C GLY A 266 -4.60 -2.02 15.90
N GLN A 267 -5.08 -1.02 16.65
CA GLN A 267 -6.53 -0.84 16.88
C GLN A 267 -7.28 -0.60 15.56
N ALA A 268 -6.72 0.23 14.69
CA ALA A 268 -7.34 0.52 13.39
C ALA A 268 -7.40 -0.73 12.50
N LYS A 269 -6.40 -1.63 12.56
CA LYS A 269 -6.40 -2.89 11.82
C LYS A 269 -7.51 -3.82 12.28
N GLU A 270 -7.66 -4.01 13.58
CA GLU A 270 -8.73 -4.85 14.14
C GLU A 270 -10.12 -4.31 13.77
N ILE A 271 -10.30 -2.99 13.83
CA ILE A 271 -11.57 -2.36 13.49
C ILE A 271 -11.82 -2.45 11.98
N PHE A 272 -10.80 -2.23 11.15
CA PHE A 272 -10.90 -2.39 9.70
C PHE A 272 -11.35 -3.80 9.32
N GLU A 273 -10.76 -4.84 9.90
CA GLU A 273 -11.13 -6.24 9.66
C GLU A 273 -12.59 -6.53 10.05
N LYS A 274 -13.13 -5.87 11.09
CA LYS A 274 -14.51 -6.04 11.56
C LYS A 274 -15.54 -5.24 10.76
N CYS A 275 -15.16 -4.07 10.27
CA CYS A 275 -16.12 -3.12 9.66
C CYS A 275 -16.02 -3.01 8.15
N SER A 276 -14.99 -3.62 7.50
CA SER A 276 -14.78 -3.49 6.06
C SER A 276 -15.36 -4.67 5.27
N VAL A 277 -15.81 -4.35 4.06
CA VAL A 277 -16.12 -5.32 3.00
C VAL A 277 -15.29 -4.90 1.78
N VAL A 278 -14.49 -5.83 1.27
CA VAL A 278 -13.60 -5.58 0.12
C VAL A 278 -14.15 -6.31 -1.09
N GLU A 279 -14.47 -5.54 -2.14
CA GLU A 279 -14.89 -6.09 -3.42
C GLU A 279 -13.67 -6.23 -4.34
N HIS A 280 -13.60 -7.38 -4.99
CA HIS A 280 -12.56 -7.70 -5.95
C HIS A 280 -13.14 -7.88 -7.35
N ASP A 281 -12.40 -7.46 -8.36
CA ASP A 281 -12.69 -7.83 -9.75
C ASP A 281 -11.65 -8.85 -10.22
N ASN A 282 -12.10 -9.83 -11.00
CA ASN A 282 -11.26 -10.85 -11.58
C ASN A 282 -10.95 -10.43 -13.02
N ILE A 283 -9.88 -9.69 -13.23
CA ILE A 283 -9.38 -9.36 -14.57
C ILE A 283 -8.28 -10.37 -14.93
N GLY A 284 -8.65 -11.46 -15.58
CA GLY A 284 -7.74 -12.56 -15.88
C GLY A 284 -7.27 -13.30 -14.63
N ALA A 285 -5.97 -13.60 -14.53
CA ALA A 285 -5.37 -14.30 -13.38
C ALA A 285 -5.06 -13.39 -12.18
N VAL A 286 -5.32 -12.08 -12.27
CA VAL A 286 -5.02 -11.10 -11.22
C VAL A 286 -6.29 -10.63 -10.54
N LYS A 287 -6.36 -10.88 -9.23
CA LYS A 287 -7.44 -10.39 -8.35
C LYS A 287 -7.10 -8.96 -7.92
N SER A 288 -7.84 -7.97 -8.41
CA SER A 288 -7.65 -6.57 -8.03
C SER A 288 -8.78 -6.08 -7.12
N VAL A 289 -8.41 -5.26 -6.12
CA VAL A 289 -9.41 -4.59 -5.26
C VAL A 289 -10.03 -3.44 -6.06
N VAL A 290 -11.33 -3.43 -6.20
CA VAL A 290 -12.08 -2.37 -6.92
C VAL A 290 -12.83 -1.43 -5.99
N ARG A 291 -13.20 -1.91 -4.80
CA ARG A 291 -13.92 -1.11 -3.81
C ARG A 291 -13.66 -1.62 -2.40
N VAL A 292 -13.58 -0.68 -1.46
CA VAL A 292 -13.56 -0.95 -0.01
C VAL A 292 -14.72 -0.20 0.63
N MET A 293 -15.58 -0.91 1.36
CA MET A 293 -16.75 -0.36 2.04
C MET A 293 -16.59 -0.49 3.55
N LEU A 294 -16.81 0.59 4.28
CA LEU A 294 -16.78 0.64 5.74
C LEU A 294 -18.18 0.86 6.28
N ASN A 295 -18.63 0.04 7.23
CA ASN A 295 -19.94 0.18 7.85
C ASN A 295 -19.98 1.37 8.84
N PHE A 296 -21.20 1.79 9.22
CA PHE A 296 -21.41 2.96 10.09
C PHE A 296 -21.04 2.75 11.56
N ASP A 297 -20.74 1.55 12.02
CA ASP A 297 -20.28 1.30 13.39
C ASP A 297 -18.97 2.04 13.68
N LEU A 298 -18.23 2.35 12.60
CA LEU A 298 -17.02 3.17 12.65
C LEU A 298 -17.27 4.56 13.27
N LYS A 299 -18.49 5.12 13.21
CA LYS A 299 -18.84 6.42 13.83
C LYS A 299 -18.58 6.46 15.33
N HIS A 300 -18.69 5.33 16.00
CA HIS A 300 -18.51 5.21 17.45
C HIS A 300 -17.04 5.16 17.90
N GLN A 301 -16.11 5.08 16.94
CA GLN A 301 -14.70 5.03 17.24
C GLN A 301 -14.10 6.44 17.43
N PRO A 302 -13.04 6.60 18.21
CA PRO A 302 -12.29 7.87 18.29
C PRO A 302 -11.82 8.37 16.91
N ALA A 303 -11.78 9.67 16.69
CA ALA A 303 -11.43 10.29 15.41
C ALA A 303 -10.07 9.81 14.88
N VAL A 304 -9.07 9.65 15.77
CA VAL A 304 -7.73 9.16 15.40
C VAL A 304 -7.77 7.74 14.83
N ILE A 305 -8.64 6.88 15.38
CA ILE A 305 -8.82 5.51 14.90
C ILE A 305 -9.57 5.52 13.57
N ARG A 306 -10.67 6.29 13.45
CA ARG A 306 -11.41 6.40 12.20
C ARG A 306 -10.52 6.82 11.03
N LYS A 307 -9.69 7.87 11.23
CA LYS A 307 -8.74 8.35 10.20
C LYS A 307 -7.69 7.29 9.82
N SER A 308 -7.23 6.51 10.78
CA SER A 308 -6.32 5.38 10.51
C SER A 308 -7.01 4.26 9.74
N VAL A 309 -8.29 3.99 10.00
CA VAL A 309 -9.12 3.03 9.22
C VAL A 309 -9.32 3.52 7.78
N TYR A 310 -9.52 4.83 7.57
CA TYR A 310 -9.58 5.40 6.21
C TYR A 310 -8.26 5.21 5.45
N SER A 311 -7.12 5.42 6.14
CA SER A 311 -5.80 5.14 5.54
C SER A 311 -5.66 3.68 5.11
N LYS A 312 -6.12 2.74 5.93
CA LYS A 312 -6.11 1.30 5.60
C LYS A 312 -7.02 0.98 4.42
N ALA A 313 -8.18 1.62 4.31
CA ALA A 313 -9.07 1.45 3.16
C ALA A 313 -8.40 1.90 1.85
N VAL A 314 -7.71 3.04 1.88
CA VAL A 314 -6.93 3.54 0.73
C VAL A 314 -5.72 2.64 0.45
N GLU A 315 -4.99 2.19 1.46
CA GLU A 315 -3.86 1.27 1.31
C GLU A 315 -4.30 -0.06 0.69
N CYS A 316 -5.47 -0.57 1.08
CA CYS A 316 -6.07 -1.78 0.52
C CYS A 316 -6.42 -1.62 -0.97
N LEU A 317 -6.92 -0.44 -1.37
CA LEU A 317 -7.34 -0.14 -2.75
C LEU A 317 -6.15 0.18 -3.67
N ALA A 318 -5.17 0.94 -3.20
CA ALA A 318 -4.10 1.54 -4.00
C ALA A 318 -2.69 1.02 -3.67
N GLY A 319 -2.56 0.08 -2.75
CA GLY A 319 -1.28 -0.45 -2.26
C GLY A 319 -0.57 0.47 -1.25
N ASN A 320 -0.84 1.76 -1.25
CA ASN A 320 -0.34 2.71 -0.25
C ASN A 320 -1.24 3.96 -0.15
N ALA A 321 -1.16 4.65 0.98
CA ALA A 321 -1.85 5.92 1.22
C ALA A 321 -0.90 7.14 1.11
N ALA A 322 0.28 6.99 0.49
CA ALA A 322 1.19 8.10 0.26
C ALA A 322 0.52 9.18 -0.60
N ASP A 323 0.88 10.44 -0.37
CA ASP A 323 0.34 11.62 -1.05
C ASP A 323 -1.14 11.96 -0.77
N ILE A 324 -1.80 11.27 0.17
CA ILE A 324 -3.11 11.68 0.67
C ILE A 324 -2.89 12.51 1.94
N TYR A 325 -3.14 13.80 1.83
CA TYR A 325 -2.98 14.74 2.93
C TYR A 325 -4.00 14.48 4.06
N SER A 326 -3.57 14.72 5.31
CA SER A 326 -4.41 14.56 6.51
C SER A 326 -5.73 15.33 6.43
N THR A 327 -5.75 16.49 5.78
CA THR A 327 -6.96 17.28 5.54
C THR A 327 -8.03 16.55 4.73
N ARG A 328 -7.66 15.58 3.89
CA ARG A 328 -8.61 14.73 3.18
C ARG A 328 -9.30 13.76 4.13
N PHE A 329 -8.57 13.21 5.09
CA PHE A 329 -9.15 12.35 6.12
C PHE A 329 -10.07 13.13 7.07
N ASP A 330 -9.81 14.41 7.34
CA ASP A 330 -10.73 15.30 8.07
C ASP A 330 -12.05 15.48 7.31
N ALA A 331 -11.97 15.70 5.99
CA ALA A 331 -13.15 15.82 5.15
C ALA A 331 -13.96 14.51 5.07
N ILE A 332 -13.29 13.35 5.04
CA ILE A 332 -13.97 12.04 5.10
C ILE A 332 -14.65 11.85 6.45
N ASP A 333 -14.02 12.27 7.54
CA ASP A 333 -14.56 12.17 8.88
C ASP A 333 -15.84 12.99 9.02
N GLU A 334 -15.83 14.21 8.49
CA GLU A 334 -17.03 15.08 8.42
C GLU A 334 -18.11 14.45 7.52
N LEU A 335 -17.72 13.85 6.39
CA LEU A 335 -18.65 13.15 5.52
C LEU A 335 -19.32 11.97 6.24
N LEU A 336 -18.55 11.16 6.98
CA LEU A 336 -19.09 10.02 7.74
C LEU A 336 -20.06 10.48 8.83
N LEU A 337 -19.71 11.54 9.59
CA LEU A 337 -20.46 11.98 10.76
C LEU A 337 -21.74 12.75 10.39
N ASN A 338 -21.65 13.70 9.44
CA ASN A 338 -22.66 14.71 9.14
C ASN A 338 -23.07 14.76 7.67
N GLY A 339 -22.50 13.89 6.82
CA GLY A 339 -22.73 13.92 5.38
C GLY A 339 -24.10 13.37 4.97
N THR A 340 -24.49 13.71 3.74
CA THR A 340 -25.68 13.18 3.07
C THR A 340 -25.30 12.10 2.07
N THR A 341 -26.16 11.11 1.92
CA THR A 341 -25.99 10.02 0.95
C THR A 341 -25.74 10.57 -0.46
N GLY A 342 -24.73 10.02 -1.13
CA GLY A 342 -24.34 10.42 -2.48
C GLY A 342 -23.28 11.52 -2.54
N LYS A 343 -22.90 12.14 -1.41
CA LYS A 343 -21.80 13.11 -1.35
C LYS A 343 -20.46 12.42 -1.56
N ILE A 344 -19.57 13.03 -2.35
CA ILE A 344 -18.27 12.49 -2.77
C ILE A 344 -17.16 13.43 -2.33
N ILE A 345 -16.04 12.85 -1.93
CA ILE A 345 -14.77 13.55 -1.64
C ILE A 345 -13.68 12.96 -2.53
N GLN A 346 -12.97 13.83 -3.24
CA GLN A 346 -11.80 13.47 -4.05
C GLN A 346 -10.56 13.33 -3.16
N LEU A 347 -9.88 12.18 -3.26
CA LEU A 347 -8.69 11.88 -2.45
C LEU A 347 -7.37 12.08 -3.21
N GLY A 348 -7.42 12.14 -4.53
CA GLY A 348 -6.28 12.12 -5.43
C GLY A 348 -6.11 10.74 -6.08
N ARG A 349 -5.22 10.64 -7.07
CA ARG A 349 -4.94 9.40 -7.83
C ARG A 349 -6.20 8.75 -8.42
N GLY A 350 -7.25 9.51 -8.69
CA GLY A 350 -8.53 9.00 -9.16
C GLY A 350 -9.33 8.23 -8.09
N ILE A 351 -8.96 8.30 -6.82
CA ILE A 351 -9.68 7.67 -5.72
C ILE A 351 -10.68 8.65 -5.13
N ILE A 352 -11.87 8.16 -4.85
CA ILE A 352 -12.95 8.89 -4.19
C ILE A 352 -13.41 8.17 -2.92
N ALA A 353 -13.87 8.96 -1.96
CA ALA A 353 -14.68 8.48 -0.84
C ALA A 353 -16.11 8.94 -1.04
N ARG A 354 -17.09 8.04 -0.96
CA ARG A 354 -18.51 8.31 -1.18
C ARG A 354 -19.35 7.74 -0.05
N LEU A 355 -20.31 8.53 0.43
CA LEU A 355 -21.26 8.09 1.42
C LEU A 355 -22.48 7.46 0.75
N ASP A 356 -22.70 6.15 0.98
CA ASP A 356 -23.91 5.45 0.64
C ASP A 356 -24.82 5.28 1.87
N TYR A 357 -26.03 4.69 1.72
CA TYR A 357 -27.07 4.66 2.77
C TYR A 357 -26.59 4.20 4.16
N LYS A 358 -25.64 3.26 4.24
CA LYS A 358 -25.09 2.74 5.50
C LYS A 358 -23.60 2.42 5.43
N MET A 359 -22.93 2.86 4.37
CA MET A 359 -21.53 2.51 4.10
C MET A 359 -20.77 3.72 3.63
N LEU A 360 -19.53 3.84 4.06
CA LEU A 360 -18.55 4.75 3.48
C LEU A 360 -17.71 3.94 2.48
N CYS A 361 -17.82 4.28 1.20
CA CYS A 361 -17.19 3.55 0.10
C CYS A 361 -15.95 4.27 -0.41
N PHE A 362 -14.86 3.54 -0.58
CA PHE A 362 -13.63 3.98 -1.24
C PHE A 362 -13.50 3.21 -2.55
N GLU A 363 -13.35 3.93 -3.66
CA GLU A 363 -13.31 3.34 -4.99
C GLU A 363 -12.57 4.27 -5.97
N TYR A 364 -12.14 3.74 -7.11
CA TYR A 364 -11.64 4.60 -8.18
C TYR A 364 -12.81 5.33 -8.81
N GLU A 365 -12.61 6.63 -9.08
CA GLU A 365 -13.56 7.41 -9.84
C GLU A 365 -13.70 6.76 -11.23
N LYS A 366 -14.91 6.27 -11.55
CA LYS A 366 -15.19 5.84 -12.91
C LYS A 366 -15.00 7.07 -13.79
N ARG A 367 -13.90 7.15 -14.54
CA ARG A 367 -13.86 8.05 -15.69
C ARG A 367 -15.05 7.61 -16.53
N PHE A 368 -16.01 8.49 -16.71
CA PHE A 368 -16.93 8.35 -17.80
C PHE A 368 -16.05 8.38 -19.06
N ALA A 369 -15.59 7.19 -19.46
CA ALA A 369 -15.13 7.06 -20.82
C ALA A 369 -16.30 7.57 -21.64
N ASP A 370 -16.06 8.57 -22.48
CA ASP A 370 -17.00 8.98 -23.51
C ASP A 370 -17.59 7.68 -24.06
N THR A 371 -18.79 7.37 -23.59
CA THR A 371 -19.60 6.33 -24.21
C THR A 371 -19.96 6.93 -25.55
N SER A 372 -19.06 6.74 -26.53
CA SER A 372 -19.52 6.63 -27.90
C SER A 372 -20.74 5.73 -27.84
N GLU A 373 -21.84 6.23 -28.36
CA GLU A 373 -23.12 5.55 -28.56
C GLU A 373 -22.93 4.14 -29.17
N ASN A 374 -22.52 3.18 -28.38
CA ASN A 374 -22.78 1.79 -28.61
C ASN A 374 -23.93 1.44 -27.68
N ASP A 375 -25.10 1.47 -28.26
CA ASP A 375 -26.38 1.07 -27.71
C ASP A 375 -26.21 -0.30 -27.02
N ASP A 376 -26.05 -0.33 -25.70
CA ASP A 376 -26.18 -1.54 -24.88
C ASP A 376 -27.68 -1.97 -24.87
N CYS A 377 -28.24 -2.16 -26.06
CA CYS A 377 -29.63 -2.50 -26.29
C CYS A 377 -29.72 -3.90 -26.86
N ILE A 378 -30.24 -4.83 -26.06
CA ILE A 378 -30.36 -6.24 -26.42
C ILE A 378 -31.79 -6.55 -26.82
N HIS A 379 -32.00 -6.78 -28.10
CA HIS A 379 -33.25 -7.32 -28.63
C HIS A 379 -33.22 -8.85 -28.53
N PHE A 380 -34.00 -9.41 -27.63
CA PHE A 380 -33.96 -10.84 -27.32
C PHE A 380 -35.21 -11.60 -27.80
N LEU A 381 -36.35 -10.92 -28.01
CA LEU A 381 -37.62 -11.49 -28.44
C LEU A 381 -37.83 -11.31 -29.96
N ASN A 382 -37.11 -12.08 -30.76
CA ASN A 382 -37.39 -12.18 -32.19
C ASN A 382 -38.43 -13.28 -32.48
N ASP A 383 -38.91 -13.35 -33.73
CA ASP A 383 -39.94 -14.30 -34.12
C ASP A 383 -39.53 -15.75 -33.88
N ASN A 384 -38.26 -16.10 -34.03
CA ASN A 384 -37.75 -17.43 -33.77
C ASN A 384 -37.86 -17.80 -32.28
N VAL A 385 -37.42 -16.89 -31.39
CA VAL A 385 -37.51 -17.08 -29.94
C VAL A 385 -38.98 -17.17 -29.47
N ARG A 386 -39.88 -16.36 -30.08
CA ARG A 386 -41.33 -16.41 -29.81
C ARG A 386 -41.90 -17.74 -30.18
N ASN A 387 -41.60 -18.27 -31.38
CA ASN A 387 -42.11 -19.55 -31.86
C ASN A 387 -41.60 -20.71 -30.96
N GLN A 388 -40.36 -20.68 -30.52
CA GLN A 388 -39.82 -21.70 -29.61
C GLN A 388 -40.56 -21.67 -28.24
N ILE A 389 -40.79 -20.48 -27.67
CA ILE A 389 -41.52 -20.34 -26.40
C ILE A 389 -42.99 -20.79 -26.56
N GLU A 390 -43.63 -20.49 -27.69
CA GLU A 390 -45.00 -20.91 -27.97
C GLU A 390 -45.13 -22.41 -28.11
N ASN A 391 -44.08 -23.08 -28.67
CA ASN A 391 -44.01 -24.51 -28.76
C ASN A 391 -43.65 -25.21 -27.43
N GLY A 392 -43.51 -24.46 -26.34
CA GLY A 392 -43.20 -24.96 -24.99
C GLY A 392 -41.73 -25.27 -24.76
N GLU A 393 -40.85 -24.73 -25.60
CA GLU A 393 -39.38 -24.91 -25.44
C GLU A 393 -38.84 -23.90 -24.40
N VAL A 394 -37.77 -24.29 -23.69
CA VAL A 394 -36.97 -23.42 -22.85
C VAL A 394 -35.87 -22.82 -23.73
N VAL A 395 -35.87 -21.50 -23.85
CA VAL A 395 -34.87 -20.78 -24.65
C VAL A 395 -33.81 -20.17 -23.73
N GLU A 396 -32.55 -20.51 -23.94
CA GLU A 396 -31.41 -19.90 -23.24
C GLU A 396 -30.64 -18.99 -24.21
N LEU A 397 -30.53 -17.71 -23.85
CA LEU A 397 -29.79 -16.71 -24.60
C LEU A 397 -28.59 -16.27 -23.76
N GLN A 398 -27.39 -16.41 -24.32
CA GLN A 398 -26.15 -16.09 -23.64
C GLN A 398 -25.59 -14.77 -24.17
N PHE A 399 -25.22 -13.88 -23.25
CA PHE A 399 -24.59 -12.58 -23.51
C PHE A 399 -23.26 -12.50 -22.73
N ASP A 400 -22.43 -11.51 -23.00
CA ASP A 400 -21.09 -11.40 -22.40
C ASP A 400 -21.07 -11.41 -20.87
N LYS A 401 -22.08 -10.83 -20.22
CA LYS A 401 -22.10 -10.62 -18.76
C LYS A 401 -23.22 -11.38 -18.03
N PHE A 402 -24.16 -11.96 -18.76
CA PHE A 402 -25.31 -12.69 -18.20
C PHE A 402 -25.94 -13.62 -19.22
N ALA A 403 -26.79 -14.54 -18.76
CA ALA A 403 -27.65 -15.31 -19.62
C ALA A 403 -29.12 -15.06 -19.26
N LEU A 404 -30.01 -15.22 -20.22
CA LEU A 404 -31.46 -15.21 -20.01
C LEU A 404 -32.00 -16.60 -20.28
N ARG A 405 -32.87 -17.09 -19.39
CA ARG A 405 -33.68 -18.27 -19.63
C ARG A 405 -35.13 -17.86 -19.72
N LEU A 406 -35.78 -18.22 -20.83
CA LEU A 406 -37.15 -17.84 -21.15
C LEU A 406 -37.99 -19.09 -21.40
N TYR A 407 -39.15 -19.18 -20.76
CA TYR A 407 -40.06 -20.28 -21.00
C TYR A 407 -41.47 -19.88 -20.61
N LYS A 408 -42.46 -20.52 -21.24
CA LYS A 408 -43.88 -20.39 -20.91
C LYS A 408 -44.22 -21.33 -19.76
N THR A 409 -44.93 -20.81 -18.76
CA THR A 409 -45.47 -21.63 -17.67
C THR A 409 -46.99 -21.60 -17.72
N GLU A 410 -47.61 -22.77 -17.54
CA GLU A 410 -49.09 -22.86 -17.49
C GLU A 410 -49.68 -22.30 -16.20
N LYS A 411 -48.85 -22.29 -15.14
CA LYS A 411 -49.31 -21.81 -13.81
C LYS A 411 -48.19 -21.11 -13.10
N VAL A 412 -48.34 -19.80 -12.91
CA VAL A 412 -47.41 -18.98 -12.10
C VAL A 412 -47.64 -19.27 -10.62
N ILE A 413 -46.57 -19.66 -9.91
CA ILE A 413 -46.51 -19.74 -8.45
C ILE A 413 -45.57 -18.64 -7.99
N LYS A 414 -46.11 -17.58 -7.38
CA LYS A 414 -45.28 -16.46 -6.90
C LYS A 414 -44.41 -16.88 -5.74
N ASN A 415 -43.10 -16.66 -5.92
CA ASN A 415 -42.12 -16.76 -4.85
C ASN A 415 -41.57 -15.34 -4.58
N GLU A 416 -41.95 -14.73 -3.46
CA GLU A 416 -41.65 -13.32 -3.15
C GLU A 416 -40.16 -13.00 -3.02
N ASN A 417 -39.31 -14.03 -2.91
CA ASN A 417 -37.87 -13.89 -2.69
C ASN A 417 -37.00 -13.92 -3.97
N GLU A 418 -37.59 -14.08 -5.14
CA GLU A 418 -36.82 -14.18 -6.39
C GLU A 418 -36.65 -12.82 -7.07
N CYS A 419 -35.53 -12.14 -6.78
CA CYS A 419 -35.21 -10.84 -7.39
C CYS A 419 -34.82 -10.93 -8.88
N TYR A 420 -34.34 -12.09 -9.33
CA TYR A 420 -33.78 -12.31 -10.65
C TYR A 420 -34.68 -13.18 -11.55
N THR A 421 -35.81 -13.64 -11.07
CA THR A 421 -36.84 -14.38 -11.83
C THR A 421 -38.16 -13.61 -11.76
N LYS A 422 -38.74 -13.34 -12.92
CA LYS A 422 -40.04 -12.64 -13.00
C LYS A 422 -40.96 -13.27 -14.03
N TYR A 423 -42.28 -13.19 -13.74
CA TYR A 423 -43.31 -13.72 -14.59
C TYR A 423 -44.08 -12.56 -15.19
N PHE A 424 -44.27 -12.61 -16.52
CA PHE A 424 -44.94 -11.57 -17.29
C PHE A 424 -46.16 -12.12 -18.00
N ASP A 425 -47.20 -11.30 -18.09
CA ASP A 425 -48.37 -11.59 -18.89
C ASP A 425 -48.01 -11.60 -20.38
N TYR A 426 -47.97 -12.79 -20.98
CA TYR A 426 -47.48 -12.99 -22.35
C TYR A 426 -48.32 -12.21 -23.37
N ASP A 427 -49.61 -12.08 -23.17
CA ASP A 427 -50.51 -11.36 -24.08
C ASP A 427 -50.32 -9.84 -24.07
N LYS A 428 -49.74 -9.33 -22.97
CA LYS A 428 -49.42 -7.91 -22.83
C LYS A 428 -48.03 -7.54 -23.35
N ILE A 429 -47.19 -8.52 -23.66
CA ILE A 429 -45.90 -8.31 -24.27
C ILE A 429 -46.08 -8.07 -25.76
N LYS A 430 -46.60 -6.89 -26.11
CA LYS A 430 -46.75 -6.42 -27.49
C LYS A 430 -45.67 -5.40 -27.76
N GLY A 431 -44.71 -5.68 -28.64
CA GLY A 431 -43.78 -4.68 -29.10
C GLY A 431 -42.30 -5.05 -28.99
N ASN A 432 -41.41 -4.05 -29.07
CA ASN A 432 -39.96 -4.19 -29.11
C ASN A 432 -39.37 -4.23 -27.68
N LEU A 433 -39.74 -5.25 -26.91
CA LEU A 433 -39.09 -5.46 -25.62
C LEU A 433 -37.60 -5.67 -25.76
N ARG A 434 -36.85 -4.92 -24.99
CA ARG A 434 -35.39 -4.95 -25.01
C ARG A 434 -34.82 -4.81 -23.61
N PHE A 435 -33.72 -5.46 -23.37
CA PHE A 435 -32.88 -5.16 -22.22
C PHE A 435 -31.96 -4.01 -22.58
N ARG A 436 -31.97 -2.95 -21.77
CA ARG A 436 -31.11 -1.77 -21.94
C ARG A 436 -30.81 -1.07 -20.63
N LYS A 437 -29.89 -0.16 -20.67
CA LYS A 437 -29.62 0.75 -19.57
C LYS A 437 -30.69 1.83 -19.46
N ARG A 438 -30.74 2.51 -18.32
CA ARG A 438 -31.73 3.51 -18.00
C ARG A 438 -31.59 4.78 -18.84
N HIS A 439 -32.72 5.30 -19.32
CA HIS A 439 -32.84 6.65 -19.86
C HIS A 439 -33.45 7.62 -18.86
N PRO A 440 -33.14 8.94 -18.93
CA PRO A 440 -33.65 9.94 -17.99
C PRO A 440 -35.18 10.06 -17.93
N GLN A 441 -35.87 9.67 -19.02
CA GLN A 441 -37.33 9.76 -19.15
C GLN A 441 -38.07 8.47 -18.80
N ASP A 442 -37.38 7.39 -18.46
CA ASP A 442 -38.00 6.10 -18.16
C ASP A 442 -38.96 6.18 -16.99
N VAL A 443 -40.14 5.58 -17.15
CA VAL A 443 -41.18 5.47 -16.17
C VAL A 443 -41.53 4.02 -15.89
N MET A 444 -42.06 3.73 -14.71
CA MET A 444 -42.53 2.42 -14.30
C MET A 444 -43.90 2.59 -13.63
N ILE A 445 -44.84 1.74 -13.93
CA ILE A 445 -46.15 1.70 -13.26
C ILE A 445 -45.97 1.02 -11.90
N VAL A 446 -46.23 1.76 -10.82
CA VAL A 446 -45.95 1.33 -9.46
C VAL A 446 -47.19 1.09 -8.60
N GLY A 447 -48.33 1.57 -9.05
CA GLY A 447 -49.62 1.41 -8.38
C GLY A 447 -50.65 0.64 -9.21
N VAL A 448 -51.56 -0.07 -8.55
CA VAL A 448 -52.66 -0.82 -9.18
C VAL A 448 -53.64 0.13 -9.89
N ASP A 449 -53.64 1.40 -9.49
CA ASP A 449 -54.38 2.52 -10.09
C ASP A 449 -53.75 3.07 -11.39
N GLY A 450 -52.65 2.46 -11.86
CA GLY A 450 -51.91 2.91 -13.03
C GLY A 450 -50.99 4.09 -12.77
N SER A 451 -50.69 4.43 -11.51
CA SER A 451 -49.81 5.52 -11.18
C SER A 451 -48.35 5.24 -11.64
N GLU A 452 -47.81 6.20 -12.36
CA GLU A 452 -46.44 6.14 -12.92
C GLU A 452 -45.42 6.85 -12.02
N LYS A 453 -44.25 6.28 -11.92
CA LYS A 453 -43.08 6.94 -11.32
C LYS A 453 -41.87 6.88 -12.27
N LYS A 454 -41.08 7.94 -12.30
CA LYS A 454 -39.77 7.91 -12.99
C LYS A 454 -38.89 6.81 -12.37
N VAL A 455 -38.21 6.01 -13.18
CA VAL A 455 -37.35 4.92 -12.75
C VAL A 455 -36.28 5.42 -11.78
N LYS A 456 -35.76 6.65 -11.96
CA LYS A 456 -34.88 7.32 -11.00
C LYS A 456 -35.49 7.38 -9.58
N LYS A 457 -36.78 7.70 -9.48
CA LYS A 457 -37.48 7.79 -8.18
C LYS A 457 -37.77 6.40 -7.59
N VAL A 458 -38.07 5.42 -8.44
CA VAL A 458 -38.18 4.01 -8.02
C VAL A 458 -36.87 3.52 -7.41
N PHE A 459 -35.72 3.81 -7.99
CA PHE A 459 -34.43 3.45 -7.43
C PHE A 459 -34.13 4.14 -6.09
N ILE A 460 -34.55 5.40 -5.93
CA ILE A 460 -34.41 6.12 -4.66
C ILE A 460 -35.27 5.46 -3.59
N ASP A 461 -36.55 5.21 -3.88
CA ASP A 461 -37.51 4.60 -2.97
C ASP A 461 -37.11 3.17 -2.55
N SER A 462 -36.50 2.43 -3.48
CA SER A 462 -35.92 1.09 -3.26
C SER A 462 -34.50 1.12 -2.65
N LYS A 463 -33.99 2.30 -2.28
CA LYS A 463 -32.63 2.50 -1.68
C LYS A 463 -31.49 1.96 -2.52
N VAL A 464 -31.64 1.96 -3.84
CA VAL A 464 -30.56 1.57 -4.76
C VAL A 464 -29.44 2.63 -4.71
N PRO A 465 -28.18 2.24 -4.44
CA PRO A 465 -27.06 3.17 -4.43
C PRO A 465 -26.91 3.93 -5.74
N GLN A 466 -26.61 5.23 -5.68
CA GLN A 466 -26.54 6.08 -6.88
C GLN A 466 -25.54 5.57 -7.92
N ALA A 467 -24.42 5.02 -7.46
CA ALA A 467 -23.32 4.56 -8.33
C ALA A 467 -23.71 3.39 -9.26
N ILE A 468 -24.66 2.55 -8.85
CA ILE A 468 -25.05 1.36 -9.64
C ILE A 468 -26.35 1.55 -10.42
N ARG A 469 -27.03 2.72 -10.26
CA ARG A 469 -28.34 2.94 -10.91
C ARG A 469 -28.26 2.90 -12.42
N ASP A 470 -27.17 3.39 -12.99
CA ASP A 470 -26.96 3.42 -14.44
C ASP A 470 -26.41 2.08 -14.97
N ASP A 471 -25.94 1.18 -14.08
CA ASP A 471 -25.48 -0.16 -14.41
C ASP A 471 -26.63 -1.22 -14.34
N ILE A 472 -27.81 -0.84 -13.79
CA ILE A 472 -28.94 -1.76 -13.71
C ILE A 472 -29.58 -1.94 -15.08
N TRP A 473 -29.76 -3.19 -15.49
CA TRP A 473 -30.47 -3.54 -16.69
C TRP A 473 -31.98 -3.39 -16.49
N LEU A 474 -32.63 -2.79 -17.48
CA LEU A 474 -34.06 -2.62 -17.53
C LEU A 474 -34.64 -3.46 -18.67
N LEU A 475 -35.66 -4.25 -18.38
CA LEU A 475 -36.58 -4.75 -19.40
C LEU A 475 -37.60 -3.66 -19.68
N ALA A 476 -37.54 -3.08 -20.87
CA ALA A 476 -38.35 -1.92 -21.21
C ALA A 476 -38.91 -2.02 -22.63
N ASP A 477 -40.11 -1.42 -22.81
CA ASP A 477 -40.72 -1.12 -24.09
C ASP A 477 -40.73 0.40 -24.23
N ASP A 478 -40.01 0.95 -25.20
CA ASP A 478 -39.73 2.39 -25.38
C ASP A 478 -39.37 3.10 -24.05
N LYS A 479 -40.28 3.87 -23.48
CA LYS A 479 -40.08 4.61 -22.22
C LYS A 479 -40.61 3.89 -20.98
N THR A 480 -41.39 2.81 -21.17
CA THR A 480 -42.02 2.08 -20.07
C THR A 480 -41.11 0.93 -19.61
N CYS A 481 -40.67 0.99 -18.37
CA CYS A 481 -39.87 -0.04 -17.73
C CYS A 481 -40.79 -1.10 -17.10
N LEU A 482 -40.73 -2.33 -17.61
CA LEU A 482 -41.51 -3.45 -17.08
C LEU A 482 -40.77 -4.14 -15.92
N TRP A 483 -39.45 -4.14 -15.92
CA TRP A 483 -38.64 -4.73 -14.88
C TRP A 483 -37.28 -4.06 -14.77
N ALA A 484 -36.97 -3.60 -13.58
CA ALA A 484 -35.60 -3.23 -13.21
C ALA A 484 -34.96 -4.44 -12.51
N VAL A 485 -33.99 -5.07 -13.16
CA VAL A 485 -33.41 -6.36 -12.74
C VAL A 485 -32.84 -6.24 -11.31
N GLY A 486 -33.22 -7.19 -10.45
CA GLY A 486 -32.79 -7.19 -9.05
C GLY A 486 -33.46 -6.15 -8.15
N VAL A 487 -34.32 -5.25 -8.69
CA VAL A 487 -34.94 -4.17 -7.93
C VAL A 487 -36.44 -4.31 -7.85
N ARG A 488 -37.14 -4.16 -8.97
CA ARG A 488 -38.63 -4.14 -8.96
C ARG A 488 -39.19 -4.43 -10.36
N GLN A 489 -40.36 -5.09 -10.38
CA GLN A 489 -41.22 -5.29 -11.56
C GLN A 489 -42.36 -4.27 -11.55
N SER A 490 -42.78 -3.81 -12.72
CA SER A 490 -43.95 -2.95 -12.92
C SER A 490 -45.24 -3.69 -12.63
N VAL A 491 -46.19 -3.02 -11.99
CA VAL A 491 -47.44 -3.66 -11.51
C VAL A 491 -48.33 -4.12 -12.66
N ASP A 492 -48.34 -3.39 -13.77
CA ASP A 492 -49.14 -3.73 -14.97
C ASP A 492 -48.67 -4.96 -15.71
N SER A 493 -47.39 -5.36 -15.50
CA SER A 493 -46.80 -6.53 -16.12
C SER A 493 -46.98 -7.82 -15.32
N PHE A 494 -47.60 -7.76 -14.14
CA PHE A 494 -47.86 -8.93 -13.29
C PHE A 494 -48.84 -9.90 -13.90
N VAL A 495 -48.53 -11.18 -13.75
CA VAL A 495 -49.46 -12.28 -14.03
C VAL A 495 -50.24 -12.59 -12.76
N LYS A 496 -51.55 -12.92 -12.90
CA LYS A 496 -52.36 -13.39 -11.78
C LYS A 496 -51.92 -14.79 -11.37
N ASP A 497 -51.95 -15.08 -10.06
CA ASP A 497 -51.62 -16.42 -9.57
C ASP A 497 -52.51 -17.47 -10.22
N GLY A 498 -51.90 -18.56 -10.65
CA GLY A 498 -52.61 -19.67 -11.32
C GLY A 498 -52.88 -19.46 -12.79
N CYS A 499 -52.47 -18.33 -13.40
CA CYS A 499 -52.57 -18.08 -14.83
C CYS A 499 -51.29 -18.41 -15.56
N PRO A 500 -51.34 -18.69 -16.88
CA PRO A 500 -50.17 -18.88 -17.71
C PRO A 500 -49.37 -17.55 -17.84
N GLY A 501 -48.05 -17.67 -17.94
CA GLY A 501 -47.16 -16.50 -18.09
C GLY A 501 -45.81 -16.84 -18.73
N LEU A 502 -45.10 -15.80 -19.17
CA LEU A 502 -43.72 -15.89 -19.58
C LEU A 502 -42.83 -15.73 -18.36
N CYS A 503 -42.03 -16.75 -18.08
CA CYS A 503 -40.94 -16.66 -17.11
C CYS A 503 -39.68 -16.11 -17.78
N ILE A 504 -39.09 -15.12 -17.15
CA ILE A 504 -37.75 -14.59 -17.54
C ILE A 504 -36.86 -14.69 -16.31
N GLU A 505 -35.82 -15.54 -16.44
CA GLU A 505 -34.76 -15.69 -15.44
C GLU A 505 -33.52 -14.95 -15.91
N TRP A 506 -33.00 -14.09 -15.07
CA TRP A 506 -31.71 -13.43 -15.26
C TRP A 506 -30.63 -14.22 -14.53
N LEU A 507 -29.71 -14.80 -15.27
CA LEU A 507 -28.63 -15.62 -14.74
C LEU A 507 -27.31 -14.83 -14.86
N PRO A 508 -26.76 -14.31 -13.75
CA PRO A 508 -25.42 -13.71 -13.80
C PRO A 508 -24.43 -14.78 -14.17
N LEU A 509 -23.61 -14.56 -15.21
CA LEU A 509 -22.51 -15.43 -15.54
C LEU A 509 -21.42 -15.20 -14.47
N THR A 510 -21.38 -16.06 -13.45
CA THR A 510 -20.17 -16.26 -12.66
C THR A 510 -19.19 -16.97 -13.58
N TYR A 511 -18.09 -16.31 -13.94
CA TYR A 511 -16.99 -16.99 -14.60
C TYR A 511 -16.62 -18.18 -13.71
N LYS A 512 -16.85 -19.40 -14.23
CA LYS A 512 -16.33 -20.60 -13.61
C LYS A 512 -14.82 -20.50 -13.60
N GLU A 513 -14.23 -20.76 -12.41
CA GLU A 513 -12.79 -20.89 -12.13
C GLU A 513 -12.03 -21.70 -13.16
#